data_16618eaedc50843b7dc8a405baaabfc2
#
_entry.id   16618eaedc50843b7dc8a405baaabfc2
#
_cell.length_a   1.000
_cell.length_b   1.000
_cell.length_c   1.000
_cell.angle_alpha   90.00
_cell.angle_beta   90.00
_cell.angle_gamma   90.00
#
_symmetry.space_group_name_H-M   'P 1'
#
loop_
_entity.id
_entity.type
_entity.pdbx_description
1 polymer ?
#
loop_
_entity_poly.entity_id
_entity_poly.type
_entity_poly.pdbx_seq_one_letter_code
_entity_poly.pdbx_strand_id
1 'polypeptide(L)'
;MNAEKIPQADPVRRKRTDEIVDAIKESIVRDNLLPGDRLPQEKDLASRFAAGKSTVREALKSLEVQGLIRTKTGPGGGAFIESMSDNRAMSLLSNYLFTRELSIANIYAMRKALEPLVAVSAIDNIDAAGFEQLHTLIKIYDHEPADEQERWNQRMAELDFHGVVASYSDNVLLAFLCHFLQRLLKDLAVCKDIYQRPEPVNRRAGIEYQYRLIEALRRKDAGEVDRIMTEHMQHAENAMLTLEATLEERFLSEKPAADRE
;
A
#
# COMPACT_ATOMS: atom_id res chain seq x y z
N MET A 1 32.86 -15.41 -33.07
CA MET A 1 31.74 -15.11 -32.14
C MET A 1 32.31 -15.15 -30.74
N ASN A 2 32.72 -13.99 -30.21
CA ASN A 2 33.26 -13.87 -28.85
C ASN A 2 32.09 -13.72 -27.91
N ALA A 3 31.92 -14.69 -27.02
CA ALA A 3 30.98 -14.59 -25.91
C ALA A 3 31.53 -13.55 -24.92
N GLU A 4 30.89 -12.40 -24.85
CA GLU A 4 31.14 -11.37 -23.85
C GLU A 4 30.83 -11.96 -22.45
N LYS A 5 31.89 -12.12 -21.64
CA LYS A 5 31.78 -12.51 -20.24
C LYS A 5 31.07 -11.38 -19.49
N ILE A 6 29.86 -11.67 -19.04
CA ILE A 6 29.17 -10.83 -18.04
C ILE A 6 30.08 -10.72 -16.81
N PRO A 7 30.47 -9.52 -16.34
CA PRO A 7 31.27 -9.38 -15.14
C PRO A 7 30.47 -9.94 -13.96
N GLN A 8 31.00 -10.97 -13.30
CA GLN A 8 30.49 -11.40 -12.00
C GLN A 8 30.75 -10.23 -11.04
N ALA A 9 29.68 -9.66 -10.48
CA ALA A 9 29.79 -8.68 -9.41
C ALA A 9 30.57 -9.33 -8.26
N ASP A 10 31.69 -8.71 -7.87
CA ASP A 10 32.43 -9.10 -6.66
C ASP A 10 31.45 -9.18 -5.48
N PRO A 11 31.55 -10.22 -4.63
CA PRO A 11 30.70 -10.31 -3.44
C PRO A 11 30.97 -9.07 -2.58
N VAL A 12 29.96 -8.18 -2.50
CA VAL A 12 30.02 -6.95 -1.69
C VAL A 12 30.37 -7.40 -0.28
N ARG A 13 31.59 -7.09 0.17
CA ARG A 13 32.05 -7.38 1.52
C ARG A 13 31.11 -6.68 2.49
N ARG A 14 30.22 -7.43 3.13
CA ARG A 14 29.26 -6.88 4.10
C ARG A 14 30.01 -6.11 5.16
N LYS A 15 29.57 -4.89 5.42
CA LYS A 15 30.14 -4.08 6.50
C LYS A 15 29.81 -4.75 7.84
N ARG A 16 30.73 -4.69 8.79
CA ARG A 16 30.53 -5.25 10.14
C ARG A 16 29.24 -4.71 10.80
N THR A 17 28.86 -3.48 10.47
CA THR A 17 27.60 -2.86 10.90
C THR A 17 26.38 -3.64 10.41
N ASP A 18 26.37 -4.06 9.14
CA ASP A 18 25.24 -4.80 8.54
C ASP A 18 25.09 -6.20 9.17
N GLU A 19 26.21 -6.86 9.47
CA GLU A 19 26.20 -8.15 10.18
C GLU A 19 25.57 -8.01 11.59
N ILE A 20 25.87 -6.92 12.29
CA ILE A 20 25.28 -6.64 13.62
C ILE A 20 23.79 -6.32 13.49
N VAL A 21 23.38 -5.57 12.47
CA VAL A 21 21.97 -5.27 12.20
C VAL A 21 21.19 -6.57 12.00
N ASP A 22 21.69 -7.46 11.13
CA ASP A 22 21.02 -8.75 10.85
C ASP A 22 20.97 -9.63 12.13
N ALA A 23 22.05 -9.70 12.88
CA ALA A 23 22.11 -10.47 14.13
C ALA A 23 21.15 -9.92 15.22
N ILE A 24 20.95 -8.59 15.28
CA ILE A 24 19.94 -8.01 16.18
C ILE A 24 18.53 -8.37 15.71
N LYS A 25 18.23 -8.27 14.40
CA LYS A 25 16.94 -8.71 13.85
C LYS A 25 16.63 -10.18 14.16
N GLU A 26 17.62 -11.05 13.99
CA GLU A 26 17.48 -12.46 14.36
C GLU A 26 17.22 -12.65 15.86
N SER A 27 17.87 -11.86 16.71
CA SER A 27 17.63 -11.92 18.15
C SER A 27 16.24 -11.44 18.54
N ILE A 28 15.70 -10.41 17.87
CA ILE A 28 14.33 -9.93 18.10
C ILE A 28 13.32 -11.07 17.85
N VAL A 29 13.49 -11.78 16.73
CA VAL A 29 12.60 -12.91 16.38
C VAL A 29 12.79 -14.10 17.34
N ARG A 30 14.04 -14.52 17.56
CA ARG A 30 14.36 -15.65 18.42
C ARG A 30 13.89 -15.47 19.86
N ASP A 31 14.09 -14.27 20.39
CA ASP A 31 13.80 -13.95 21.78
C ASP A 31 12.34 -13.44 21.95
N ASN A 32 11.51 -13.48 20.86
CA ASN A 32 10.11 -13.03 20.79
C ASN A 32 9.90 -11.62 21.37
N LEU A 33 10.80 -10.69 21.05
CA LEU A 33 10.68 -9.32 21.52
C LEU A 33 9.52 -8.59 20.81
N LEU A 34 8.70 -7.92 21.60
CA LEU A 34 7.51 -7.21 21.13
C LEU A 34 7.77 -5.67 21.11
N PRO A 35 6.95 -4.91 20.36
CA PRO A 35 6.99 -3.46 20.42
C PRO A 35 6.89 -2.94 21.87
N GLY A 36 7.85 -2.09 22.27
CA GLY A 36 8.01 -1.59 23.63
C GLY A 36 9.08 -2.33 24.44
N ASP A 37 9.50 -3.52 24.04
CA ASP A 37 10.57 -4.25 24.70
C ASP A 37 11.92 -3.56 24.48
N ARG A 38 12.78 -3.67 25.49
CA ARG A 38 14.09 -3.05 25.48
C ARG A 38 15.15 -4.01 24.94
N LEU A 39 15.94 -3.55 23.97
CA LEU A 39 17.16 -4.25 23.55
C LEU A 39 18.24 -4.19 24.65
N PRO A 40 19.21 -5.15 24.66
CA PRO A 40 20.39 -5.06 25.50
C PRO A 40 21.10 -3.72 25.32
N GLN A 41 21.79 -3.24 26.36
CA GLN A 41 22.51 -1.97 26.29
C GLN A 41 23.64 -2.03 25.26
N GLU A 42 24.05 -0.85 24.73
CA GLU A 42 25.17 -0.76 23.76
C GLU A 42 26.45 -1.51 24.23
N LYS A 43 26.75 -1.47 25.51
CA LYS A 43 27.94 -2.16 26.10
C LYS A 43 27.80 -3.68 26.00
N ASP A 44 26.57 -4.19 26.22
CA ASP A 44 26.31 -5.62 26.24
C ASP A 44 26.29 -6.17 24.79
N LEU A 45 25.70 -5.39 23.85
CA LEU A 45 25.76 -5.66 22.42
C LEU A 45 27.20 -5.62 21.89
N ALA A 46 28.03 -4.64 22.33
CA ALA A 46 29.42 -4.54 21.94
C ALA A 46 30.23 -5.78 22.41
N SER A 47 29.98 -6.24 23.64
CA SER A 47 30.58 -7.47 24.15
C SER A 47 30.09 -8.72 23.39
N ARG A 48 28.78 -8.82 23.17
CA ARG A 48 28.17 -9.98 22.48
C ARG A 48 28.67 -10.14 21.05
N PHE A 49 28.84 -9.03 20.31
CA PHE A 49 29.28 -9.05 18.92
C PHE A 49 30.79 -8.86 18.74
N ALA A 50 31.57 -8.78 19.81
CA ALA A 50 32.99 -8.47 19.79
C ALA A 50 33.30 -7.26 18.87
N ALA A 51 32.52 -6.17 19.03
CA ALA A 51 32.54 -4.99 18.18
C ALA A 51 32.75 -3.72 18.98
N GLY A 52 33.32 -2.68 18.35
CA GLY A 52 33.45 -1.35 18.96
C GLY A 52 32.08 -0.72 19.23
N LYS A 53 31.98 0.12 20.28
CA LYS A 53 30.77 0.86 20.63
C LYS A 53 30.25 1.72 19.48
N SER A 54 31.18 2.32 18.68
CA SER A 54 30.79 3.10 17.47
C SER A 54 30.05 2.26 16.45
N THR A 55 30.54 1.06 16.16
CA THR A 55 29.94 0.13 15.19
C THR A 55 28.54 -0.34 15.65
N VAL A 56 28.40 -0.64 16.95
CA VAL A 56 27.09 -0.98 17.54
C VAL A 56 26.12 0.20 17.46
N ARG A 57 26.60 1.41 17.75
CA ARG A 57 25.76 2.63 17.64
C ARG A 57 25.30 2.89 16.21
N GLU A 58 26.18 2.70 15.22
CA GLU A 58 25.81 2.77 13.82
C GLU A 58 24.77 1.72 13.43
N ALA A 59 24.90 0.48 13.92
CA ALA A 59 23.92 -0.58 13.71
C ALA A 59 22.56 -0.23 14.33
N LEU A 60 22.53 0.27 15.58
CA LEU A 60 21.29 0.74 16.22
C LEU A 60 20.67 1.91 15.46
N LYS A 61 21.48 2.88 15.00
CA LYS A 61 20.99 3.99 14.17
C LYS A 61 20.40 3.48 12.84
N SER A 62 21.01 2.48 12.21
CA SER A 62 20.48 1.85 11.01
C SER A 62 19.13 1.19 11.27
N LEU A 63 18.98 0.45 12.39
CA LEU A 63 17.70 -0.15 12.79
C LEU A 63 16.62 0.91 13.08
N GLU A 64 17.01 2.03 13.68
CA GLU A 64 16.12 3.17 13.96
C GLU A 64 15.64 3.84 12.67
N VAL A 65 16.52 4.05 11.69
CA VAL A 65 16.18 4.54 10.36
C VAL A 65 15.22 3.57 9.64
N GLN A 66 15.43 2.26 9.79
CA GLN A 66 14.54 1.22 9.28
C GLN A 66 13.19 1.17 10.03
N GLY A 67 13.05 1.85 11.19
CA GLY A 67 11.81 1.90 11.98
C GLY A 67 11.56 0.66 12.83
N LEU A 68 12.58 -0.16 13.04
CA LEU A 68 12.48 -1.38 13.87
C LEU A 68 12.71 -1.10 15.35
N ILE A 69 13.38 -0.02 15.66
CA ILE A 69 13.63 0.42 17.04
C ILE A 69 13.50 1.94 17.16
N ARG A 70 13.37 2.40 18.40
CA ARG A 70 13.47 3.80 18.78
C ARG A 70 14.46 3.94 19.93
N THR A 71 15.38 4.92 19.84
CA THR A 71 16.32 5.24 20.92
C THR A 71 15.77 6.33 21.83
N LYS A 72 15.90 6.11 23.16
CA LYS A 72 15.59 7.11 24.19
C LYS A 72 16.86 7.46 24.95
N THR A 73 17.09 8.74 25.19
CA THR A 73 18.23 9.27 26.00
C THR A 73 17.84 9.46 27.46
N GLY A 74 18.84 9.57 28.34
CA GLY A 74 18.67 9.87 29.78
C GLY A 74 18.47 8.63 30.65
N PRO A 75 18.09 8.86 31.95
CA PRO A 75 17.83 7.78 32.89
C PRO A 75 16.74 6.85 32.38
N GLY A 76 16.99 5.54 32.34
CA GLY A 76 16.08 4.56 31.75
C GLY A 76 16.10 4.51 30.22
N GLY A 77 16.97 5.28 29.56
CA GLY A 77 17.18 5.29 28.12
C GLY A 77 17.70 3.97 27.57
N GLY A 78 17.75 3.87 26.24
CA GLY A 78 18.18 2.69 25.51
C GLY A 78 17.44 2.55 24.17
N ALA A 79 17.68 1.45 23.50
CA ALA A 79 16.95 1.08 22.29
C ALA A 79 15.74 0.20 22.63
N PHE A 80 14.60 0.53 22.07
CA PHE A 80 13.32 -0.17 22.29
C PHE A 80 12.77 -0.61 20.95
N ILE A 81 12.20 -1.81 20.89
CA ILE A 81 11.48 -2.31 19.70
C ILE A 81 10.33 -1.35 19.36
N GLU A 82 10.18 -1.03 18.10
CA GLU A 82 9.11 -0.19 17.60
C GLU A 82 8.29 -0.95 16.53
N SER A 83 6.98 -0.76 16.55
CA SER A 83 6.12 -1.21 15.46
C SER A 83 6.16 -0.17 14.35
N MET A 84 6.61 -0.56 13.16
CA MET A 84 6.50 0.30 11.99
C MET A 84 5.02 0.48 11.64
N SER A 85 4.58 1.73 11.47
CA SER A 85 3.22 1.98 10.98
C SER A 85 3.09 1.60 9.51
N ASP A 86 1.89 1.17 9.09
CA ASP A 86 1.57 0.84 7.71
C ASP A 86 1.88 2.01 6.78
N ASN A 87 1.58 3.25 7.19
CA ASN A 87 1.90 4.45 6.43
C ASN A 87 3.40 4.59 6.13
N ARG A 88 4.26 4.25 7.09
CA ARG A 88 5.71 4.29 6.89
C ARG A 88 6.17 3.18 5.95
N ALA A 89 5.67 1.96 6.12
CA ALA A 89 5.96 0.83 5.26
C ALA A 89 5.53 1.13 3.81
N MET A 90 4.30 1.62 3.62
CA MET A 90 3.78 2.03 2.31
C MET A 90 4.61 3.14 1.68
N SER A 91 5.08 4.12 2.47
CA SER A 91 5.94 5.19 1.96
C SER A 91 7.29 4.67 1.45
N LEU A 92 7.89 3.68 2.13
CA LEU A 92 9.13 3.04 1.68
C LEU A 92 8.92 2.26 0.38
N LEU A 93 7.79 1.54 0.25
CA LEU A 93 7.43 0.86 -0.99
C LEU A 93 7.13 1.86 -2.13
N SER A 94 6.46 2.96 -1.84
CA SER A 94 6.24 4.04 -2.83
C SER A 94 7.55 4.62 -3.32
N ASN A 95 8.54 4.84 -2.44
CA ASN A 95 9.87 5.30 -2.83
C ASN A 95 10.59 4.31 -3.77
N TYR A 96 10.42 3.00 -3.55
CA TYR A 96 10.97 1.99 -4.46
C TYR A 96 10.34 2.07 -5.86
N LEU A 97 9.05 2.38 -5.93
CA LEU A 97 8.32 2.50 -7.19
C LEU A 97 8.50 3.86 -7.88
N PHE A 98 8.99 4.88 -7.15
CA PHE A 98 9.09 6.26 -7.65
C PHE A 98 9.91 6.40 -8.95
N THR A 99 10.93 5.57 -9.13
CA THR A 99 11.79 5.56 -10.33
C THR A 99 11.37 4.51 -11.37
N ARG A 100 10.20 3.91 -11.21
CA ARG A 100 9.69 2.86 -12.09
C ARG A 100 8.44 3.34 -12.82
N GLU A 101 8.27 2.90 -14.05
CA GLU A 101 7.06 3.16 -14.81
C GLU A 101 5.91 2.31 -14.25
N LEU A 102 5.08 2.93 -13.42
CA LEU A 102 3.90 2.30 -12.86
C LEU A 102 2.67 2.80 -13.61
N SER A 103 1.96 1.89 -14.30
CA SER A 103 0.73 2.18 -15.02
C SER A 103 -0.53 1.83 -14.21
N ILE A 104 -1.66 2.42 -14.61
CA ILE A 104 -2.99 2.04 -14.09
C ILE A 104 -3.23 0.53 -14.30
N ALA A 105 -2.88 -0.01 -15.48
CA ALA A 105 -3.01 -1.43 -15.78
C ALA A 105 -2.25 -2.32 -14.79
N ASN A 106 -1.03 -1.94 -14.38
CA ASN A 106 -0.27 -2.70 -13.38
C ASN A 106 -1.00 -2.77 -12.04
N ILE A 107 -1.56 -1.64 -11.58
CA ILE A 107 -2.28 -1.58 -10.30
C ILE A 107 -3.55 -2.41 -10.37
N TYR A 108 -4.34 -2.28 -11.45
CA TYR A 108 -5.59 -3.02 -11.60
C TYR A 108 -5.38 -4.53 -11.81
N ALA A 109 -4.29 -4.95 -12.46
CA ALA A 109 -3.94 -6.37 -12.52
C ALA A 109 -3.79 -6.98 -11.10
N MET A 110 -3.17 -6.25 -10.18
CA MET A 110 -3.04 -6.68 -8.78
C MET A 110 -4.37 -6.56 -8.03
N ARG A 111 -5.14 -5.48 -8.21
CA ARG A 111 -6.44 -5.30 -7.58
C ARG A 111 -7.41 -6.43 -7.95
N LYS A 112 -7.50 -6.79 -9.22
CA LYS A 112 -8.33 -7.92 -9.69
C LYS A 112 -7.95 -9.25 -9.04
N ALA A 113 -6.67 -9.46 -8.76
CA ALA A 113 -6.20 -10.68 -8.13
C ALA A 113 -6.42 -10.70 -6.60
N LEU A 114 -6.32 -9.56 -5.92
CA LEU A 114 -6.29 -9.49 -4.46
C LEU A 114 -7.61 -9.04 -3.83
N GLU A 115 -8.36 -8.13 -4.45
CA GLU A 115 -9.57 -7.58 -3.83
C GLU A 115 -10.70 -8.59 -3.68
N PRO A 116 -10.96 -9.54 -4.60
CA PRO A 116 -11.92 -10.61 -4.36
C PRO A 116 -11.52 -11.46 -3.14
N LEU A 117 -10.25 -11.82 -3.02
CA LEU A 117 -9.74 -12.61 -1.89
C LEU A 117 -9.89 -11.86 -0.57
N VAL A 118 -9.58 -10.56 -0.54
CA VAL A 118 -9.72 -9.75 0.68
C VAL A 118 -11.19 -9.59 1.08
N ALA A 119 -12.09 -9.40 0.12
CA ALA A 119 -13.52 -9.30 0.39
C ALA A 119 -14.10 -10.60 0.97
N VAL A 120 -13.70 -11.74 0.44
CA VAL A 120 -14.09 -13.06 0.98
C VAL A 120 -13.53 -13.25 2.40
N SER A 121 -12.27 -12.89 2.65
CA SER A 121 -11.65 -13.03 3.98
C SER A 121 -12.27 -12.10 5.05
N ALA A 122 -12.95 -11.03 4.64
CA ALA A 122 -13.62 -10.11 5.55
C ALA A 122 -14.99 -10.61 6.06
N ILE A 123 -15.59 -11.62 5.41
CA ILE A 123 -16.99 -12.05 5.63
C ILE A 123 -17.31 -12.34 7.10
N ASP A 124 -16.41 -13.05 7.78
CA ASP A 124 -16.68 -13.48 9.16
C ASP A 124 -16.31 -12.43 10.21
N ASN A 125 -15.56 -11.42 9.84
CA ASN A 125 -15.03 -10.40 10.74
C ASN A 125 -15.78 -9.07 10.67
N ILE A 126 -16.43 -8.77 9.52
CA ILE A 126 -17.13 -7.50 9.35
C ILE A 126 -18.35 -7.46 10.26
N ASP A 127 -18.39 -6.45 11.13
CA ASP A 127 -19.43 -6.24 12.13
C ASP A 127 -20.41 -5.12 11.73
N ALA A 128 -21.35 -4.81 12.62
CA ALA A 128 -22.34 -3.76 12.40
C ALA A 128 -21.70 -2.39 12.17
N ALA A 129 -20.58 -2.10 12.85
CA ALA A 129 -19.85 -0.83 12.68
C ALA A 129 -19.20 -0.76 11.29
N GLY A 130 -18.66 -1.86 10.78
CA GLY A 130 -18.12 -1.96 9.42
C GLY A 130 -19.19 -1.70 8.36
N PHE A 131 -20.34 -2.32 8.48
CA PHE A 131 -21.46 -2.06 7.57
C PHE A 131 -21.94 -0.60 7.61
N GLU A 132 -21.99 0.01 8.79
CA GLU A 132 -22.32 1.44 8.94
C GLU A 132 -21.29 2.34 8.24
N GLN A 133 -20.00 2.04 8.39
CA GLN A 133 -18.93 2.75 7.70
C GLN A 133 -19.06 2.64 6.18
N LEU A 134 -19.30 1.44 5.64
CA LEU A 134 -19.50 1.23 4.21
C LEU A 134 -20.69 2.04 3.68
N HIS A 135 -21.83 2.02 4.38
CA HIS A 135 -22.99 2.82 4.00
C HIS A 135 -22.72 4.34 4.10
N THR A 136 -21.97 4.77 5.10
CA THR A 136 -21.61 6.19 5.25
C THR A 136 -20.74 6.66 4.10
N LEU A 137 -19.77 5.83 3.66
CA LEU A 137 -18.94 6.14 2.51
C LEU A 137 -19.78 6.24 1.23
N ILE A 138 -20.67 5.29 0.95
CA ILE A 138 -21.51 5.34 -0.26
C ILE A 138 -22.33 6.64 -0.31
N LYS A 139 -22.88 7.11 0.82
CA LYS A 139 -23.64 8.38 0.88
C LYS A 139 -22.83 9.60 0.45
N ILE A 140 -21.50 9.55 0.51
CA ILE A 140 -20.64 10.66 0.07
C ILE A 140 -20.66 10.78 -1.47
N TYR A 141 -20.85 9.67 -2.21
CA TYR A 141 -20.78 9.64 -3.67
C TYR A 141 -22.03 9.09 -4.37
N ASP A 142 -23.17 8.97 -3.67
CA ASP A 142 -24.44 8.50 -4.26
C ASP A 142 -25.21 9.58 -5.02
N HIS A 143 -24.69 10.80 -5.10
CA HIS A 143 -25.27 11.96 -5.79
C HIS A 143 -24.27 12.63 -6.74
N GLU A 144 -24.76 13.47 -7.66
CA GLU A 144 -23.90 14.20 -8.59
C GLU A 144 -23.03 15.22 -7.85
N PRO A 145 -21.72 15.28 -8.09
CA PRO A 145 -20.84 16.24 -7.44
C PRO A 145 -21.13 17.67 -7.95
N ALA A 146 -21.21 18.62 -7.04
CA ALA A 146 -21.47 20.03 -7.38
C ALA A 146 -20.24 20.71 -8.01
N ASP A 147 -19.03 20.29 -7.64
CA ASP A 147 -17.78 20.86 -8.13
C ASP A 147 -16.63 19.83 -8.22
N GLU A 148 -15.44 20.27 -8.62
CA GLU A 148 -14.26 19.42 -8.75
C GLU A 148 -13.77 18.89 -7.40
N GLN A 149 -13.87 19.69 -6.34
CA GLN A 149 -13.45 19.29 -5.00
C GLN A 149 -14.35 18.17 -4.45
N GLU A 150 -15.66 18.30 -4.65
CA GLU A 150 -16.61 17.27 -4.26
C GLU A 150 -16.39 16.00 -5.08
N ARG A 151 -16.15 16.12 -6.38
CA ARG A 151 -15.81 14.96 -7.24
C ARG A 151 -14.58 14.23 -6.75
N TRP A 152 -13.54 14.98 -6.38
CA TRP A 152 -12.34 14.40 -5.77
C TRP A 152 -12.67 13.66 -4.46
N ASN A 153 -13.42 14.30 -3.57
CA ASN A 153 -13.82 13.72 -2.28
C ASN A 153 -14.65 12.44 -2.48
N GLN A 154 -15.55 12.41 -3.45
CA GLN A 154 -16.34 11.25 -3.82
C GLN A 154 -15.45 10.10 -4.29
N ARG A 155 -14.45 10.37 -5.13
CA ARG A 155 -13.49 9.36 -5.58
C ARG A 155 -12.63 8.81 -4.44
N MET A 156 -12.21 9.68 -3.52
CA MET A 156 -11.47 9.23 -2.33
C MET A 156 -12.33 8.32 -1.45
N ALA A 157 -13.60 8.68 -1.23
CA ALA A 157 -14.54 7.87 -0.46
C ALA A 157 -14.84 6.50 -1.14
N GLU A 158 -14.93 6.46 -2.47
CA GLU A 158 -15.07 5.21 -3.22
C GLU A 158 -13.87 4.29 -3.02
N LEU A 159 -12.64 4.82 -3.04
CA LEU A 159 -11.44 4.04 -2.74
C LEU A 159 -11.39 3.63 -1.26
N ASP A 160 -11.83 4.49 -0.35
CA ASP A 160 -11.88 4.18 1.07
C ASP A 160 -12.87 3.06 1.40
N PHE A 161 -13.95 2.88 0.61
CA PHE A 161 -14.85 1.74 0.71
C PHE A 161 -14.09 0.40 0.66
N HIS A 162 -13.21 0.24 -0.32
CA HIS A 162 -12.36 -0.95 -0.43
C HIS A 162 -11.39 -1.08 0.75
N GLY A 163 -10.91 0.05 1.27
CA GLY A 163 -10.06 0.09 2.46
C GLY A 163 -10.78 -0.41 3.71
N VAL A 164 -12.04 -0.02 3.90
CA VAL A 164 -12.86 -0.55 5.00
C VAL A 164 -13.03 -2.05 4.88
N VAL A 165 -13.39 -2.58 3.70
CA VAL A 165 -13.50 -4.03 3.49
C VAL A 165 -12.18 -4.73 3.82
N ALA A 166 -11.04 -4.20 3.33
CA ALA A 166 -9.72 -4.77 3.59
C ALA A 166 -9.36 -4.78 5.08
N SER A 167 -9.80 -3.79 5.85
CA SER A 167 -9.52 -3.70 7.30
C SER A 167 -10.19 -4.80 8.12
N TYR A 168 -11.19 -5.47 7.57
CA TYR A 168 -11.86 -6.62 8.19
C TYR A 168 -11.30 -7.98 7.74
N SER A 169 -10.26 -8.00 6.91
CA SER A 169 -9.57 -9.24 6.55
C SER A 169 -8.74 -9.77 7.72
N ASP A 170 -8.79 -11.07 7.98
CA ASP A 170 -7.90 -11.76 8.93
C ASP A 170 -6.49 -11.97 8.36
N ASN A 171 -6.31 -11.80 7.05
CA ASN A 171 -5.02 -11.86 6.39
C ASN A 171 -4.35 -10.48 6.37
N VAL A 172 -3.52 -10.20 7.37
CA VAL A 172 -2.82 -8.92 7.55
C VAL A 172 -2.00 -8.50 6.31
N LEU A 173 -1.35 -9.46 5.64
CA LEU A 173 -0.56 -9.16 4.45
C LEU A 173 -1.46 -8.77 3.26
N LEU A 174 -2.55 -9.48 3.07
CA LEU A 174 -3.53 -9.20 2.01
C LEU A 174 -4.17 -7.82 2.20
N ALA A 175 -4.61 -7.51 3.44
CA ALA A 175 -5.14 -6.20 3.81
C ALA A 175 -4.13 -5.07 3.52
N PHE A 176 -2.88 -5.24 3.97
CA PHE A 176 -1.81 -4.27 3.74
C PHE A 176 -1.57 -4.02 2.25
N LEU A 177 -1.51 -5.07 1.42
CA LEU A 177 -1.31 -4.93 -0.02
C LEU A 177 -2.49 -4.21 -0.69
N CYS A 178 -3.73 -4.51 -0.31
CA CYS A 178 -4.92 -3.81 -0.84
C CYS A 178 -4.91 -2.32 -0.47
N HIS A 179 -4.60 -1.96 0.78
CA HIS A 179 -4.43 -0.57 1.19
C HIS A 179 -3.32 0.14 0.42
N PHE A 180 -2.21 -0.56 0.17
CA PHE A 180 -1.10 0.00 -0.61
C PHE A 180 -1.50 0.29 -2.06
N LEU A 181 -2.22 -0.62 -2.73
CA LEU A 181 -2.71 -0.41 -4.09
C LEU A 181 -3.69 0.77 -4.18
N GLN A 182 -4.59 0.93 -3.20
CA GLN A 182 -5.49 2.09 -3.12
C GLN A 182 -4.71 3.39 -2.94
N ARG A 183 -3.68 3.39 -2.09
CA ARG A 183 -2.79 4.54 -1.91
C ARG A 183 -2.09 4.92 -3.22
N LEU A 184 -1.58 3.94 -3.98
CA LEU A 184 -0.98 4.19 -5.28
C LEU A 184 -1.95 4.90 -6.23
N LEU A 185 -3.21 4.47 -6.29
CA LEU A 185 -4.24 5.13 -7.10
C LEU A 185 -4.51 6.57 -6.64
N LYS A 186 -4.48 6.84 -5.34
CA LYS A 186 -4.64 8.19 -4.80
C LYS A 186 -3.46 9.11 -5.11
N ASP A 187 -2.25 8.56 -5.19
CA ASP A 187 -1.00 9.32 -5.32
C ASP A 187 -0.56 9.51 -6.77
N LEU A 188 -0.94 8.61 -7.69
CA LEU A 188 -0.54 8.66 -9.09
C LEU A 188 -1.10 9.91 -9.80
N ALA A 189 -0.23 10.68 -10.47
CA ALA A 189 -0.62 11.93 -11.14
C ALA A 189 -1.70 11.70 -12.21
N VAL A 190 -1.55 10.67 -13.05
CA VAL A 190 -2.55 10.33 -14.08
C VAL A 190 -3.93 10.00 -13.48
N CYS A 191 -3.97 9.33 -12.33
CA CYS A 191 -5.23 9.06 -11.63
C CYS A 191 -5.85 10.35 -11.09
N LYS A 192 -5.05 11.29 -10.58
CA LYS A 192 -5.53 12.59 -10.11
C LYS A 192 -6.21 13.38 -11.24
N ASP A 193 -5.61 13.38 -12.44
CA ASP A 193 -6.19 14.02 -13.62
C ASP A 193 -7.50 13.34 -14.06
N ILE A 194 -7.55 12.01 -14.03
CA ILE A 194 -8.76 11.23 -14.33
C ILE A 194 -9.87 11.55 -13.33
N TYR A 195 -9.57 11.59 -12.02
CA TYR A 195 -10.56 11.77 -10.96
C TYR A 195 -11.20 13.16 -10.94
N GLN A 196 -10.62 14.13 -11.60
CA GLN A 196 -11.22 15.46 -11.80
C GLN A 196 -12.27 15.49 -12.91
N ARG A 197 -12.42 14.39 -13.70
CA ARG A 197 -13.33 14.35 -14.84
C ARG A 197 -14.71 13.81 -14.46
N PRO A 198 -15.78 14.32 -15.11
CA PRO A 198 -17.14 13.78 -14.93
C PRO A 198 -17.24 12.34 -15.48
N GLU A 199 -17.75 11.44 -14.66
CA GLU A 199 -17.93 10.00 -15.00
C GLU A 199 -19.25 9.43 -14.45
N PRO A 200 -20.41 9.92 -14.88
CA PRO A 200 -21.69 9.55 -14.27
C PRO A 200 -22.06 8.08 -14.46
N VAL A 201 -21.69 7.47 -15.59
CA VAL A 201 -22.06 6.09 -15.90
C VAL A 201 -21.29 5.11 -15.03
N ASN A 202 -19.98 5.28 -14.93
CA ASN A 202 -19.14 4.40 -14.13
C ASN A 202 -19.40 4.55 -12.63
N ARG A 203 -19.70 5.78 -12.18
CA ARG A 203 -20.11 6.04 -10.80
C ARG A 203 -21.34 5.25 -10.39
N ARG A 204 -22.42 5.28 -11.20
CA ARG A 204 -23.65 4.53 -10.91
C ARG A 204 -23.40 3.02 -10.85
N ALA A 205 -22.64 2.50 -11.80
CA ALA A 205 -22.28 1.08 -11.80
C ALA A 205 -21.45 0.70 -10.57
N GLY A 206 -20.49 1.54 -10.17
CA GLY A 206 -19.70 1.34 -8.96
C GLY A 206 -20.55 1.27 -7.69
N ILE A 207 -21.50 2.19 -7.53
CA ILE A 207 -22.45 2.22 -6.41
C ILE A 207 -23.31 0.95 -6.37
N GLU A 208 -23.80 0.50 -7.50
CA GLU A 208 -24.61 -0.71 -7.59
C GLU A 208 -23.79 -1.95 -7.16
N TYR A 209 -22.56 -2.11 -7.64
CA TYR A 209 -21.66 -3.18 -7.20
C TYR A 209 -21.44 -3.16 -5.69
N GLN A 210 -21.23 -1.99 -5.11
CA GLN A 210 -20.96 -1.85 -3.68
C GLN A 210 -22.18 -2.19 -2.81
N TYR A 211 -23.38 -1.78 -3.19
CA TYR A 211 -24.60 -2.21 -2.48
C TYR A 211 -24.81 -3.72 -2.56
N ARG A 212 -24.63 -4.32 -3.75
CA ARG A 212 -24.71 -5.76 -3.92
C ARG A 212 -23.65 -6.49 -3.09
N LEU A 213 -22.43 -5.95 -3.00
CA LEU A 213 -21.36 -6.50 -2.18
C LEU A 213 -21.71 -6.47 -0.69
N ILE A 214 -22.25 -5.36 -0.17
CA ILE A 214 -22.72 -5.27 1.22
C ILE A 214 -23.77 -6.36 1.52
N GLU A 215 -24.73 -6.55 0.62
CA GLU A 215 -25.76 -7.57 0.81
C GLU A 215 -25.21 -9.00 0.77
N ALA A 216 -24.24 -9.28 -0.12
CA ALA A 216 -23.56 -10.57 -0.16
C ALA A 216 -22.70 -10.82 1.09
N LEU A 217 -21.98 -9.82 1.58
CA LEU A 217 -21.22 -9.88 2.83
C LEU A 217 -22.14 -10.15 4.03
N ARG A 218 -23.31 -9.48 4.11
CA ARG A 218 -24.30 -9.71 5.18
C ARG A 218 -24.87 -11.14 5.18
N ARG A 219 -25.08 -11.70 3.98
CA ARG A 219 -25.54 -13.08 3.83
C ARG A 219 -24.45 -14.12 4.00
N LYS A 220 -23.19 -13.67 4.14
CA LYS A 220 -22.00 -14.52 4.19
C LYS A 220 -21.87 -15.44 2.97
N ASP A 221 -22.27 -14.95 1.81
CA ASP A 221 -22.21 -15.68 0.55
C ASP A 221 -20.86 -15.46 -0.14
N ALA A 222 -19.86 -16.29 0.20
CA ALA A 222 -18.50 -16.14 -0.27
C ALA A 222 -18.40 -16.22 -1.82
N GLY A 223 -19.22 -17.06 -2.46
CA GLY A 223 -19.23 -17.19 -3.91
C GLY A 223 -19.74 -15.92 -4.60
N GLU A 224 -20.80 -15.32 -4.04
CA GLU A 224 -21.38 -14.08 -4.57
C GLU A 224 -20.47 -12.88 -4.28
N VAL A 225 -19.81 -12.82 -3.10
CA VAL A 225 -18.81 -11.79 -2.75
C VAL A 225 -17.66 -11.80 -3.75
N ASP A 226 -17.07 -12.98 -4.02
CA ASP A 226 -15.99 -13.14 -4.98
C ASP A 226 -16.40 -12.69 -6.39
N ARG A 227 -17.56 -13.14 -6.85
CA ARG A 227 -18.10 -12.81 -8.17
C ARG A 227 -18.31 -11.31 -8.33
N ILE A 228 -19.00 -10.67 -7.37
CA ILE A 228 -19.29 -9.23 -7.42
C ILE A 228 -18.00 -8.42 -7.41
N MET A 229 -17.05 -8.74 -6.54
CA MET A 229 -15.79 -8.00 -6.47
C MET A 229 -14.96 -8.18 -7.74
N THR A 230 -14.93 -9.39 -8.32
CA THR A 230 -14.25 -9.66 -9.60
C THR A 230 -14.85 -8.83 -10.74
N GLU A 231 -16.18 -8.82 -10.88
CA GLU A 231 -16.89 -8.04 -11.88
C GLU A 231 -16.64 -6.53 -11.67
N HIS A 232 -16.69 -6.06 -10.43
CA HIS A 232 -16.45 -4.67 -10.10
C HIS A 232 -15.03 -4.23 -10.46
N MET A 233 -14.01 -5.01 -10.12
CA MET A 233 -12.63 -4.67 -10.45
C MET A 233 -12.37 -4.67 -11.95
N GLN A 234 -12.96 -5.58 -12.71
CA GLN A 234 -12.85 -5.58 -14.16
C GLN A 234 -13.54 -4.35 -14.77
N HIS A 235 -14.72 -3.98 -14.28
CA HIS A 235 -15.44 -2.79 -14.72
C HIS A 235 -14.63 -1.51 -14.42
N ALA A 236 -14.10 -1.39 -13.22
CA ALA A 236 -13.30 -0.25 -12.79
C ALA A 236 -12.00 -0.11 -13.60
N GLU A 237 -11.30 -1.22 -13.90
CA GLU A 237 -10.14 -1.21 -14.79
C GLU A 237 -10.50 -0.66 -16.18
N ASN A 238 -11.52 -1.21 -16.81
CA ASN A 238 -11.95 -0.78 -18.16
C ASN A 238 -12.29 0.71 -18.18
N ALA A 239 -12.96 1.22 -17.14
CA ALA A 239 -13.29 2.62 -17.01
C ALA A 239 -12.03 3.50 -16.91
N MET A 240 -11.09 3.12 -16.06
CA MET A 240 -9.87 3.88 -15.85
C MET A 240 -8.96 3.90 -17.08
N LEU A 241 -8.81 2.76 -17.77
CA LEU A 241 -8.02 2.68 -19.01
C LEU A 241 -8.66 3.48 -20.16
N THR A 242 -9.98 3.50 -20.25
CA THR A 242 -10.69 4.33 -21.25
C THR A 242 -10.43 5.81 -21.01
N LEU A 243 -10.46 6.25 -19.74
CA LEU A 243 -10.18 7.63 -19.37
C LEU A 243 -8.72 8.02 -19.58
N GLU A 244 -7.79 7.12 -19.28
CA GLU A 244 -6.35 7.30 -19.54
C GLU A 244 -6.11 7.51 -21.04
N ALA A 245 -6.64 6.65 -21.91
CA ALA A 245 -6.51 6.79 -23.35
C ALA A 245 -7.09 8.12 -23.87
N THR A 246 -8.23 8.56 -23.34
CA THR A 246 -8.83 9.86 -23.69
C THR A 246 -7.94 11.05 -23.29
N LEU A 247 -7.19 10.92 -22.17
CA LEU A 247 -6.22 11.94 -21.75
C LEU A 247 -5.05 12.04 -22.74
N GLU A 248 -4.48 10.89 -23.11
CA GLU A 248 -3.35 10.83 -24.04
C GLU A 248 -3.70 11.40 -25.43
N GLU A 249 -4.88 11.07 -25.97
CA GLU A 249 -5.35 11.63 -27.25
C GLU A 249 -5.48 13.15 -27.22
N ARG A 250 -5.95 13.73 -26.12
CA ARG A 250 -6.06 15.19 -25.98
C ARG A 250 -4.68 15.86 -25.90
N PHE A 251 -3.76 15.31 -25.13
CA PHE A 251 -2.37 15.82 -25.07
C PHE A 251 -1.68 15.79 -26.44
N LEU A 252 -1.98 14.80 -27.26
CA LEU A 252 -1.44 14.71 -28.63
C LEU A 252 -2.10 15.71 -29.58
N SER A 253 -3.38 16.03 -29.39
CA SER A 253 -4.12 17.00 -30.23
C SER A 253 -3.85 18.46 -29.84
N GLU A 254 -3.49 18.74 -28.59
CA GLU A 254 -3.20 20.10 -28.08
C GLU A 254 -1.71 20.50 -28.29
N LYS A 255 -0.81 19.61 -28.74
CA LYS A 255 0.54 19.99 -29.14
C LYS A 255 0.47 20.87 -30.41
N PRO A 256 0.95 22.13 -30.37
CA PRO A 256 0.98 22.97 -31.57
C PRO A 256 1.84 22.30 -32.63
N ALA A 257 1.43 22.45 -33.89
CA ALA A 257 2.07 21.87 -35.08
C ALA A 257 3.54 22.32 -35.35
N ALA A 258 4.16 22.99 -34.38
CA ALA A 258 5.49 23.61 -34.51
C ALA A 258 6.69 22.65 -34.33
N ASP A 259 6.47 21.40 -33.88
CA ASP A 259 7.57 20.44 -33.66
C ASP A 259 7.52 19.24 -34.65
N ARG A 260 7.03 19.47 -35.86
CA ARG A 260 7.13 18.49 -36.96
C ARG A 260 8.03 19.04 -38.08
N GLU A 261 9.30 19.22 -37.81
CA GLU A 261 10.37 19.31 -38.84
C GLU A 261 11.54 18.44 -38.39
#